data_1e077fb59b9e2d6fd63b6d7cca6e6b35
#
_entry.id   1e077fb59b9e2d6fd63b6d7cca6e6b35
#
_cell.length_a   1.000
_cell.length_b   1.000
_cell.length_c   1.000
_cell.angle_alpha   90.00
_cell.angle_beta   90.00
_cell.angle_gamma   90.00
#
_symmetry.space_group_name_H-M   'P 1'
#
loop_
_entity.id
_entity.type
_entity.pdbx_description
1 polymer ?
#
loop_
_entity_poly.entity_id
_entity_poly.type
_entity_poly.pdbx_seq_one_letter_code
_entity_poly.pdbx_strand_id
1 'polypeptide(L)'
;MLSKKARLFELLGKSNGGSVLLVSPNDLGSYRSGTFIIENLGIGYLSSYLSSLGVNVTICDARFFGLTPQQAARLLGAKTFDLVGLSIASRNGVKWCRDFCNELHESNYRHITAGGQFPTLETKDTFSIINNLDSVIMGEGELSIGKLCEHIINRSDWRKEKGISYRQENGEIFISQDRDIACEPDKLPFPYRYLLPYQDENSEILIEGSRGCVFWCTFCAIRPFLGKFVHDSWRIRSAENILKEIKQIMAINPKVKNFRFIDSDFIGPLHSERAWKFAKLAQQQLKNVFMHMEGRAISIMNSEDLLLELKKAGLRRVYLGVESGSQRILDKMNKRTTVEENKRAIDVLKKLNIDFSYGFIMVTPWSEDEDITENIAMLKYIGKIQMNKFFHYILY
;
A
#
# COMPACT_ATOMS: atom_id res chain seq x y z
N MET A 1 -11.36 21.54 -14.80
CA MET A 1 -10.97 20.12 -14.89
C MET A 1 -10.71 19.79 -16.36
N LEU A 2 -9.46 19.57 -16.76
CA LEU A 2 -9.14 19.04 -18.10
C LEU A 2 -9.83 17.68 -18.23
N SER A 3 -10.62 17.46 -19.28
CA SER A 3 -11.21 16.17 -19.57
C SER A 3 -10.10 15.17 -19.85
N LYS A 4 -9.74 14.36 -18.86
CA LYS A 4 -8.70 13.33 -18.99
C LYS A 4 -9.26 12.24 -19.90
N LYS A 5 -8.77 12.18 -21.16
CA LYS A 5 -9.13 11.08 -22.05
C LYS A 5 -8.52 9.79 -21.47
N ALA A 6 -9.35 8.79 -21.22
CA ALA A 6 -8.89 7.50 -20.71
C ALA A 6 -7.89 6.86 -21.67
N ARG A 7 -6.79 6.33 -21.12
CA ARG A 7 -5.73 5.67 -21.89
C ARG A 7 -5.04 4.58 -21.05
N LEU A 8 -4.34 3.70 -21.72
CA LEU A 8 -3.43 2.75 -21.09
C LEU A 8 -2.05 3.41 -20.91
N PHE A 9 -1.33 2.97 -19.87
CA PHE A 9 0.07 3.32 -19.68
C PHE A 9 0.92 2.11 -20.04
N GLU A 10 2.02 2.33 -20.74
CA GLU A 10 2.88 1.26 -21.21
C GLU A 10 4.32 1.46 -20.73
N LEU A 11 4.92 0.39 -20.26
CA LEU A 11 6.34 0.31 -19.91
C LEU A 11 6.94 -0.88 -20.64
N LEU A 12 7.79 -0.58 -21.61
CA LEU A 12 8.41 -1.60 -22.46
C LEU A 12 9.59 -2.26 -21.74
N GLY A 13 9.65 -3.57 -21.79
CA GLY A 13 10.82 -4.35 -21.38
C GLY A 13 11.98 -4.19 -22.37
N LYS A 14 13.19 -4.51 -21.93
CA LYS A 14 14.39 -4.41 -22.78
C LYS A 14 14.57 -5.57 -23.77
N SER A 15 13.74 -6.59 -23.67
CA SER A 15 13.75 -7.78 -24.54
C SER A 15 12.33 -8.11 -25.02
N ASN A 16 12.20 -8.97 -26.03
CA ASN A 16 10.88 -9.44 -26.51
C ASN A 16 10.23 -10.46 -25.54
N GLY A 17 10.38 -10.26 -24.25
CA GLY A 17 9.76 -11.06 -23.22
C GLY A 17 8.31 -10.70 -23.08
N GLY A 18 7.38 -11.60 -23.25
CA GLY A 18 5.94 -11.58 -22.95
C GLY A 18 5.21 -10.25 -22.74
N SER A 19 3.93 -10.30 -22.56
CA SER A 19 3.09 -9.14 -22.32
C SER A 19 2.18 -9.32 -21.09
N VAL A 20 2.18 -8.33 -20.22
CA VAL A 20 1.38 -8.35 -18.98
C VAL A 20 0.47 -7.13 -18.92
N LEU A 21 -0.80 -7.36 -18.60
CA LEU A 21 -1.74 -6.30 -18.23
C LEU A 21 -1.85 -6.23 -16.70
N LEU A 22 -1.61 -5.06 -16.12
CA LEU A 22 -1.91 -4.79 -14.70
C LEU A 22 -3.10 -3.86 -14.58
N VAL A 23 -4.07 -4.24 -13.76
CA VAL A 23 -5.34 -3.53 -13.60
C VAL A 23 -5.49 -3.01 -12.19
N SER A 24 -5.71 -1.70 -12.05
CA SER A 24 -6.19 -1.05 -10.82
C SER A 24 -7.71 -0.86 -10.95
N PRO A 25 -8.54 -1.60 -10.21
CA PRO A 25 -10.00 -1.48 -10.31
C PRO A 25 -10.49 -0.13 -9.81
N ASN A 26 -11.63 0.30 -10.33
CA ASN A 26 -12.33 1.46 -9.79
C ASN A 26 -13.20 1.03 -8.62
N ASP A 27 -12.61 0.99 -7.43
CA ASP A 27 -13.27 0.59 -6.18
C ASP A 27 -13.89 1.76 -5.39
N LEU A 28 -14.10 2.90 -6.04
CA LEU A 28 -14.56 4.17 -5.44
C LEU A 28 -15.98 4.11 -4.83
N GLY A 29 -16.27 3.07 -4.04
CA GLY A 29 -17.44 3.11 -3.16
C GLY A 29 -17.33 4.15 -2.03
N SER A 30 -16.14 4.62 -1.65
CA SER A 30 -15.96 5.43 -0.44
C SER A 30 -14.85 6.50 -0.46
N TYR A 31 -14.02 6.61 -1.49
CA TYR A 31 -12.95 7.60 -1.54
C TYR A 31 -13.05 8.54 -2.75
N ARG A 32 -14.18 9.24 -2.85
CA ARG A 32 -14.21 10.50 -3.60
C ARG A 32 -13.61 11.64 -2.76
N SER A 33 -12.34 11.61 -2.47
CA SER A 33 -11.62 12.86 -2.24
C SER A 33 -11.25 13.40 -3.61
N GLY A 34 -12.13 14.21 -4.19
CA GLY A 34 -12.03 14.71 -5.55
C GLY A 34 -10.88 15.67 -5.82
N THR A 35 -9.82 15.69 -5.01
CA THR A 35 -8.73 16.65 -5.07
C THR A 35 -7.34 15.99 -5.19
N PHE A 36 -7.16 14.73 -4.84
CA PHE A 36 -5.82 14.15 -4.81
C PHE A 36 -5.68 12.98 -5.81
N ILE A 37 -4.67 13.09 -6.67
CA ILE A 37 -4.25 12.01 -7.56
C ILE A 37 -3.33 11.10 -6.76
N ILE A 38 -3.85 9.95 -6.30
CA ILE A 38 -3.08 8.94 -5.57
C ILE A 38 -2.82 7.77 -6.51
N GLU A 39 -1.55 7.47 -6.72
CA GLU A 39 -1.06 6.36 -7.54
C GLU A 39 -1.22 5.02 -6.82
N ASN A 40 -1.52 3.95 -7.56
CA ASN A 40 -1.39 2.59 -7.04
C ASN A 40 0.09 2.18 -7.06
N LEU A 41 0.76 2.41 -5.93
CA LEU A 41 2.21 2.19 -5.80
C LEU A 41 2.60 0.72 -6.03
N GLY A 42 1.74 -0.22 -5.62
CA GLY A 42 1.97 -1.66 -5.84
C GLY A 42 2.06 -2.00 -7.33
N ILE A 43 1.14 -1.47 -8.15
CA ILE A 43 1.22 -1.64 -9.62
C ILE A 43 2.50 -1.01 -10.17
N GLY A 44 2.90 0.15 -9.65
CA GLY A 44 4.16 0.78 -10.03
C GLY A 44 5.38 -0.11 -9.78
N TYR A 45 5.47 -0.74 -8.62
CA TYR A 45 6.55 -1.70 -8.28
C TYR A 45 6.50 -2.94 -9.18
N LEU A 46 5.34 -3.57 -9.33
CA LEU A 46 5.16 -4.74 -10.20
C LEU A 46 5.57 -4.43 -11.64
N SER A 47 5.19 -3.25 -12.14
CA SER A 47 5.54 -2.82 -13.51
C SER A 47 7.04 -2.68 -13.71
N SER A 48 7.73 -2.00 -12.79
CA SER A 48 9.19 -1.83 -12.88
C SER A 48 9.92 -3.16 -12.72
N TYR A 49 9.47 -4.02 -11.83
CA TYR A 49 10.06 -5.33 -11.61
C TYR A 49 9.93 -6.22 -12.87
N LEU A 50 8.72 -6.36 -13.41
CA LEU A 50 8.48 -7.12 -14.65
C LEU A 50 9.26 -6.55 -15.84
N SER A 51 9.30 -5.22 -15.98
CA SER A 51 10.10 -4.58 -17.03
C SER A 51 11.60 -4.84 -16.88
N SER A 52 12.10 -4.94 -15.64
CA SER A 52 13.51 -5.31 -15.39
C SER A 52 13.85 -6.74 -15.82
N LEU A 53 12.83 -7.62 -15.86
CA LEU A 53 12.91 -9.00 -16.40
C LEU A 53 12.68 -9.06 -17.91
N GLY A 54 12.49 -7.91 -18.57
CA GLY A 54 12.30 -7.83 -20.02
C GLY A 54 10.86 -7.94 -20.50
N VAL A 55 9.87 -7.99 -19.59
CA VAL A 55 8.46 -8.12 -19.90
C VAL A 55 7.84 -6.75 -20.24
N ASN A 56 6.99 -6.71 -21.27
CA ASN A 56 6.22 -5.52 -21.63
C ASN A 56 5.00 -5.41 -20.71
N VAL A 57 4.83 -4.27 -20.04
CA VAL A 57 3.74 -4.05 -19.10
C VAL A 57 2.80 -2.99 -19.61
N THR A 58 1.51 -3.31 -19.63
CA THR A 58 0.42 -2.36 -19.86
C THR A 58 -0.35 -2.15 -18.56
N ILE A 59 -0.61 -0.90 -18.17
CA ILE A 59 -1.41 -0.56 -17.00
C ILE A 59 -2.76 -0.01 -17.42
N CYS A 60 -3.83 -0.57 -16.88
CA CYS A 60 -5.18 -0.02 -16.92
C CYS A 60 -5.56 0.49 -15.52
N ASP A 61 -5.41 1.79 -15.28
CA ASP A 61 -5.85 2.40 -14.03
C ASP A 61 -7.30 2.90 -14.17
N ALA A 62 -8.23 1.99 -13.89
CA ALA A 62 -9.65 2.29 -13.96
C ALA A 62 -10.10 3.27 -12.86
N ARG A 63 -9.42 3.28 -11.71
CA ARG A 63 -9.69 4.20 -10.61
C ARG A 63 -9.37 5.64 -10.99
N PHE A 64 -8.20 5.88 -11.55
CA PHE A 64 -7.76 7.21 -11.95
C PHE A 64 -8.66 7.85 -13.02
N PHE A 65 -9.10 7.04 -13.99
CA PHE A 65 -9.97 7.51 -15.08
C PHE A 65 -11.46 7.39 -14.78
N GLY A 66 -11.85 6.78 -13.65
CA GLY A 66 -13.26 6.55 -13.30
C GLY A 66 -13.97 5.58 -14.24
N LEU A 67 -13.28 4.56 -14.76
CA LEU A 67 -13.81 3.63 -15.74
C LEU A 67 -14.76 2.61 -15.10
N THR A 68 -15.82 2.28 -15.84
CA THR A 68 -16.59 1.05 -15.57
C THR A 68 -15.83 -0.17 -16.10
N PRO A 69 -16.17 -1.40 -15.66
CA PRO A 69 -15.58 -2.62 -16.19
C PRO A 69 -15.65 -2.70 -17.72
N GLN A 70 -16.82 -2.37 -18.31
CA GLN A 70 -17.04 -2.38 -19.75
C GLN A 70 -16.17 -1.35 -20.49
N GLN A 71 -16.01 -0.17 -19.90
CA GLN A 71 -15.16 0.88 -20.48
C GLN A 71 -13.69 0.47 -20.46
N ALA A 72 -13.24 -0.15 -19.37
CA ALA A 72 -11.88 -0.67 -19.24
C ALA A 72 -11.60 -1.79 -20.27
N ALA A 73 -12.51 -2.76 -20.41
CA ALA A 73 -12.38 -3.83 -21.41
C ALA A 73 -12.34 -3.27 -22.84
N ARG A 74 -13.23 -2.33 -23.18
CA ARG A 74 -13.23 -1.65 -24.50
C ARG A 74 -11.93 -0.90 -24.78
N LEU A 75 -11.30 -0.31 -23.75
CA LEU A 75 -10.02 0.41 -23.89
C LEU A 75 -8.88 -0.51 -24.29
N LEU A 76 -8.92 -1.80 -23.93
CA LEU A 76 -7.95 -2.81 -24.34
C LEU A 76 -8.06 -3.15 -25.83
N GLY A 77 -9.27 -3.11 -26.39
CA GLY A 77 -9.53 -3.44 -27.79
C GLY A 77 -9.13 -4.90 -28.09
N ALA A 78 -8.36 -5.08 -29.18
CA ALA A 78 -7.86 -6.39 -29.61
C ALA A 78 -6.48 -6.76 -29.03
N LYS A 79 -5.98 -6.03 -28.02
CA LYS A 79 -4.70 -6.37 -27.35
C LYS A 79 -4.78 -7.74 -26.69
N THR A 80 -3.69 -8.49 -26.79
CA THR A 80 -3.55 -9.81 -26.15
C THR A 80 -2.44 -9.76 -25.12
N PHE A 81 -2.60 -10.53 -24.04
CA PHE A 81 -1.66 -10.57 -22.92
C PHE A 81 -1.37 -12.02 -22.54
N ASP A 82 -0.13 -12.29 -22.15
CA ASP A 82 0.21 -13.59 -21.54
C ASP A 82 -0.38 -13.69 -20.14
N LEU A 83 -0.35 -12.58 -19.39
CA LEU A 83 -0.85 -12.52 -18.02
C LEU A 83 -1.67 -11.25 -17.78
N VAL A 84 -2.82 -11.40 -17.12
CA VAL A 84 -3.62 -10.29 -16.58
C VAL A 84 -3.52 -10.33 -15.06
N GLY A 85 -2.97 -9.27 -14.45
CA GLY A 85 -2.80 -9.11 -13.01
C GLY A 85 -3.79 -8.08 -12.44
N LEU A 86 -4.64 -8.50 -11.52
CA LEU A 86 -5.64 -7.68 -10.86
C LEU A 86 -5.14 -7.25 -9.47
N SER A 87 -4.92 -5.94 -9.25
CA SER A 87 -4.48 -5.40 -7.96
C SER A 87 -5.68 -4.98 -7.11
N ILE A 88 -6.08 -5.81 -6.15
CA ILE A 88 -7.33 -5.67 -5.41
C ILE A 88 -7.06 -5.35 -3.93
N ALA A 89 -7.45 -4.16 -3.48
CA ALA A 89 -7.30 -3.73 -2.09
C ALA A 89 -8.56 -3.97 -1.24
N SER A 90 -9.75 -4.04 -1.85
CA SER A 90 -11.04 -4.04 -1.14
C SER A 90 -12.07 -4.96 -1.78
N ARG A 91 -13.14 -5.27 -1.03
CA ARG A 91 -14.28 -6.06 -1.53
C ARG A 91 -15.00 -5.41 -2.72
N ASN A 92 -15.04 -4.09 -2.78
CA ASN A 92 -15.62 -3.39 -3.93
C ASN A 92 -14.77 -3.58 -5.18
N GLY A 93 -13.44 -3.59 -5.02
CA GLY A 93 -12.51 -3.88 -6.11
C GLY A 93 -12.70 -5.28 -6.69
N VAL A 94 -12.97 -6.28 -5.86
CA VAL A 94 -13.25 -7.66 -6.32
C VAL A 94 -14.48 -7.75 -7.22
N LYS A 95 -15.57 -7.07 -6.84
CA LYS A 95 -16.78 -7.04 -7.66
C LYS A 95 -16.53 -6.38 -9.02
N TRP A 96 -15.82 -5.25 -8.99
CA TRP A 96 -15.42 -4.56 -10.22
C TRP A 96 -14.57 -5.47 -11.12
N CYS A 97 -13.59 -6.17 -10.54
CA CYS A 97 -12.74 -7.11 -11.28
C CYS A 97 -13.52 -8.29 -11.85
N ARG A 98 -14.49 -8.87 -11.12
CA ARG A 98 -15.39 -9.89 -11.65
C ARG A 98 -16.07 -9.42 -12.94
N ASP A 99 -16.69 -8.24 -12.87
CA ASP A 99 -17.43 -7.70 -14.01
C ASP A 99 -16.48 -7.38 -15.18
N PHE A 100 -15.27 -6.89 -14.89
CA PHE A 100 -14.23 -6.66 -15.90
C PHE A 100 -13.79 -7.97 -16.56
N CYS A 101 -13.52 -9.03 -15.78
CA CYS A 101 -13.11 -10.32 -16.31
C CYS A 101 -14.20 -10.97 -17.18
N ASN A 102 -15.47 -10.74 -16.85
CA ASN A 102 -16.60 -11.23 -17.68
C ASN A 102 -16.70 -10.52 -19.04
N GLU A 103 -16.14 -9.30 -19.17
CA GLU A 103 -16.08 -8.55 -20.43
C GLU A 103 -14.87 -8.91 -21.29
N LEU A 104 -13.88 -9.64 -20.74
CA LEU A 104 -12.71 -10.07 -21.48
C LEU A 104 -13.04 -11.28 -22.36
N HIS A 105 -12.61 -11.24 -23.62
CA HIS A 105 -12.68 -12.40 -24.48
C HIS A 105 -11.53 -13.36 -24.16
N GLU A 106 -11.76 -14.67 -24.13
CA GLU A 106 -10.75 -15.70 -23.77
C GLU A 106 -9.48 -15.61 -24.64
N SER A 107 -9.60 -15.15 -25.89
CA SER A 107 -8.44 -14.95 -26.75
C SER A 107 -7.54 -13.76 -26.35
N ASN A 108 -7.98 -12.90 -25.45
CA ASN A 108 -7.22 -11.73 -25.02
C ASN A 108 -6.17 -12.03 -23.95
N TYR A 109 -6.20 -13.21 -23.34
CA TYR A 109 -5.27 -13.56 -22.26
C TYR A 109 -5.01 -15.08 -22.20
N ARG A 110 -3.92 -15.47 -21.56
CA ARG A 110 -3.62 -16.88 -21.26
C ARG A 110 -3.85 -17.22 -19.80
N HIS A 111 -3.71 -16.24 -18.89
CA HIS A 111 -3.81 -16.45 -17.45
C HIS A 111 -4.29 -15.19 -16.75
N ILE A 112 -5.21 -15.33 -15.80
CA ILE A 112 -5.66 -14.25 -14.91
C ILE A 112 -5.21 -14.56 -13.49
N THR A 113 -4.49 -13.60 -12.88
CA THR A 113 -4.11 -13.65 -11.47
C THR A 113 -4.63 -12.44 -10.71
N ALA A 114 -4.98 -12.63 -9.44
CA ALA A 114 -5.30 -11.54 -8.53
C ALA A 114 -4.24 -11.45 -7.43
N GLY A 115 -4.00 -10.24 -6.94
CA GLY A 115 -3.10 -9.99 -5.82
C GLY A 115 -3.51 -8.74 -5.04
N GLY A 116 -2.80 -8.46 -3.95
CA GLY A 116 -3.08 -7.38 -3.04
C GLY A 116 -3.76 -7.82 -1.76
N GLN A 117 -4.23 -6.86 -0.96
CA GLN A 117 -4.70 -7.13 0.39
C GLN A 117 -5.91 -8.05 0.43
N PHE A 118 -6.95 -7.76 -0.35
CA PHE A 118 -8.19 -8.55 -0.31
C PHE A 118 -7.98 -10.00 -0.78
N PRO A 119 -7.37 -10.30 -1.94
CA PRO A 119 -7.13 -11.67 -2.37
C PRO A 119 -6.25 -12.48 -1.41
N THR A 120 -5.31 -11.83 -0.75
CA THR A 120 -4.44 -12.48 0.24
C THR A 120 -5.20 -12.89 1.49
N LEU A 121 -6.07 -12.03 2.00
CA LEU A 121 -6.81 -12.26 3.25
C LEU A 121 -8.07 -13.11 3.03
N GLU A 122 -8.74 -12.91 1.89
CA GLU A 122 -10.01 -13.53 1.54
C GLU A 122 -9.88 -14.32 0.22
N THR A 123 -8.91 -15.24 0.19
CA THR A 123 -8.56 -16.01 -1.02
C THR A 123 -9.74 -16.81 -1.56
N LYS A 124 -10.47 -17.53 -0.69
CA LYS A 124 -11.63 -18.35 -1.10
C LYS A 124 -12.75 -17.49 -1.67
N ASP A 125 -13.04 -16.37 -1.01
CA ASP A 125 -14.06 -15.41 -1.49
C ASP A 125 -13.66 -14.84 -2.85
N THR A 126 -12.38 -14.53 -3.05
CA THR A 126 -11.88 -14.02 -4.32
C THR A 126 -12.14 -15.03 -5.45
N PHE A 127 -11.82 -16.30 -5.27
CA PHE A 127 -12.11 -17.37 -6.24
C PHE A 127 -13.61 -17.63 -6.43
N SER A 128 -14.42 -17.46 -5.39
CA SER A 128 -15.87 -17.63 -5.49
C SER A 128 -16.55 -16.49 -6.25
N ILE A 129 -15.98 -15.28 -6.21
CA ILE A 129 -16.54 -14.10 -6.86
C ILE A 129 -16.04 -13.98 -8.31
N ILE A 130 -14.75 -14.28 -8.58
CA ILE A 130 -14.15 -14.21 -9.92
C ILE A 130 -13.96 -15.64 -10.45
N ASN A 131 -14.95 -16.13 -11.20
CA ASN A 131 -15.00 -17.56 -11.61
C ASN A 131 -13.89 -17.97 -12.57
N ASN A 132 -13.42 -17.06 -13.42
CA ASN A 132 -12.36 -17.30 -14.41
C ASN A 132 -10.96 -16.89 -13.90
N LEU A 133 -10.79 -16.83 -12.58
CA LEU A 133 -9.50 -16.58 -11.95
C LEU A 133 -8.67 -17.88 -11.89
N ASP A 134 -7.45 -17.84 -12.42
CA ASP A 134 -6.54 -18.99 -12.44
C ASP A 134 -5.72 -19.08 -11.16
N SER A 135 -5.25 -17.95 -10.64
CA SER A 135 -4.40 -17.93 -9.44
C SER A 135 -4.59 -16.65 -8.58
N VAL A 136 -4.11 -16.74 -7.34
CA VAL A 136 -3.97 -15.62 -6.42
C VAL A 136 -2.53 -15.57 -5.92
N ILE A 137 -1.89 -14.41 -6.08
CA ILE A 137 -0.58 -14.13 -5.50
C ILE A 137 -0.78 -13.64 -4.07
N MET A 138 -0.13 -14.32 -3.13
CA MET A 138 -0.28 -14.13 -1.70
C MET A 138 0.79 -13.19 -1.14
N GLY A 139 0.38 -12.07 -0.54
CA GLY A 139 1.29 -11.09 0.05
C GLY A 139 1.94 -10.16 -0.98
N GLU A 140 3.24 -9.92 -0.86
CA GLU A 140 4.00 -9.11 -1.81
C GLU A 140 4.10 -9.83 -3.15
N GLY A 141 3.94 -9.07 -4.22
CA GLY A 141 3.72 -9.69 -5.53
C GLY A 141 4.93 -9.73 -6.45
N GLU A 142 5.99 -8.97 -6.19
CA GLU A 142 7.06 -8.74 -7.16
C GLU A 142 7.74 -10.04 -7.60
N LEU A 143 8.21 -10.83 -6.65
CA LEU A 143 8.93 -12.08 -6.97
C LEU A 143 7.99 -13.14 -7.55
N SER A 144 6.81 -13.30 -6.94
CA SER A 144 5.83 -14.31 -7.39
C SER A 144 5.27 -14.02 -8.77
N ILE A 145 4.98 -12.73 -9.11
CA ILE A 145 4.46 -12.39 -10.44
C ILE A 145 5.52 -12.59 -11.53
N GLY A 146 6.80 -12.32 -11.19
CA GLY A 146 7.91 -12.55 -12.12
C GLY A 146 8.03 -14.02 -12.50
N LYS A 147 8.04 -14.91 -11.50
CA LYS A 147 8.07 -16.35 -11.69
C LYS A 147 6.83 -16.88 -12.42
N LEU A 148 5.65 -16.42 -11.99
CA LEU A 148 4.40 -16.80 -12.67
C LEU A 148 4.43 -16.39 -14.14
N CYS A 149 4.85 -15.17 -14.44
CA CYS A 149 4.97 -14.68 -15.81
C CYS A 149 5.95 -15.53 -16.65
N GLU A 150 7.11 -15.89 -16.11
CA GLU A 150 8.09 -16.76 -16.76
C GLU A 150 7.47 -18.12 -17.10
N HIS A 151 6.79 -18.74 -16.16
CA HIS A 151 6.13 -20.02 -16.39
C HIS A 151 5.02 -19.94 -17.46
N ILE A 152 4.19 -18.89 -17.43
CA ILE A 152 3.12 -18.71 -18.42
C ILE A 152 3.68 -18.52 -19.82
N ILE A 153 4.74 -17.72 -19.97
CA ILE A 153 5.42 -17.48 -21.26
C ILE A 153 6.01 -18.79 -21.78
N ASN A 154 6.72 -19.54 -20.93
CA ASN A 154 7.41 -20.79 -21.28
C ASN A 154 6.48 -22.02 -21.30
N ARG A 155 5.18 -21.87 -20.98
CA ARG A 155 4.19 -22.94 -20.90
C ARG A 155 4.61 -24.08 -19.94
N SER A 156 5.21 -23.72 -18.82
CA SER A 156 5.67 -24.64 -17.77
C SER A 156 4.77 -24.59 -16.53
N ASP A 157 4.90 -25.57 -15.65
CA ASP A 157 4.05 -25.70 -14.46
C ASP A 157 4.44 -24.69 -13.36
N TRP A 158 3.58 -23.77 -13.08
CA TRP A 158 3.72 -22.71 -12.06
C TRP A 158 3.14 -23.09 -10.68
N ARG A 159 2.40 -24.18 -10.58
CA ARG A 159 1.65 -24.55 -9.35
C ARG A 159 2.55 -24.87 -8.16
N LYS A 160 3.84 -25.10 -8.40
CA LYS A 160 4.86 -25.38 -7.37
C LYS A 160 5.51 -24.13 -6.82
N GLU A 161 5.22 -22.97 -7.40
CA GLU A 161 5.82 -21.71 -6.96
C GLU A 161 5.24 -21.26 -5.61
N LYS A 162 6.14 -20.74 -4.75
CA LYS A 162 5.75 -20.19 -3.44
C LYS A 162 4.86 -18.96 -3.59
N GLY A 163 3.94 -18.81 -2.67
CA GLY A 163 3.08 -17.63 -2.62
C GLY A 163 1.98 -17.62 -3.68
N ILE A 164 1.71 -18.74 -4.38
CA ILE A 164 0.65 -18.82 -5.37
C ILE A 164 -0.43 -19.80 -4.90
N SER A 165 -1.66 -19.30 -4.81
CA SER A 165 -2.87 -20.10 -4.53
C SER A 165 -3.66 -20.30 -5.81
N TYR A 166 -4.35 -21.44 -5.95
CA TYR A 166 -5.05 -21.79 -7.17
C TYR A 166 -6.19 -22.80 -6.93
N ARG A 167 -7.06 -22.94 -7.93
CA ARG A 167 -8.10 -23.97 -7.94
C ARG A 167 -7.53 -25.30 -8.45
N GLN A 168 -7.69 -26.35 -7.65
CA GLN A 168 -7.29 -27.72 -8.02
C GLN A 168 -8.31 -28.35 -8.96
N GLU A 169 -7.95 -29.47 -9.58
CA GLU A 169 -8.83 -30.21 -10.52
C GLU A 169 -10.10 -30.73 -9.86
N ASN A 170 -10.06 -31.04 -8.56
CA ASN A 170 -11.22 -31.44 -7.77
C ASN A 170 -12.14 -30.27 -7.37
N GLY A 171 -11.80 -29.05 -7.79
CA GLY A 171 -12.54 -27.82 -7.45
C GLY A 171 -12.17 -27.16 -6.13
N GLU A 172 -11.36 -27.82 -5.28
CA GLU A 172 -10.87 -27.23 -4.03
C GLU A 172 -9.86 -26.13 -4.27
N ILE A 173 -9.77 -25.17 -3.34
CA ILE A 173 -8.78 -24.10 -3.41
C ILE A 173 -7.55 -24.45 -2.59
N PHE A 174 -6.42 -24.65 -3.26
CA PHE A 174 -5.12 -24.68 -2.60
C PHE A 174 -4.74 -23.26 -2.17
N ILE A 175 -4.50 -23.06 -0.86
CA ILE A 175 -4.05 -21.77 -0.32
C ILE A 175 -2.61 -21.92 0.13
N SER A 176 -1.69 -21.24 -0.57
CA SER A 176 -0.29 -21.20 -0.19
C SER A 176 -0.11 -20.55 1.18
N GLN A 177 0.57 -21.24 2.08
CA GLN A 177 0.95 -20.70 3.38
C GLN A 177 2.26 -19.91 3.31
N ASP A 178 3.07 -20.19 2.30
CA ASP A 178 4.31 -19.47 2.05
C ASP A 178 4.05 -18.10 1.41
N ARG A 179 5.03 -17.22 1.55
CA ARG A 179 5.10 -15.92 0.87
C ARG A 179 6.48 -15.80 0.23
N ASP A 180 6.52 -15.24 -0.96
CA ASP A 180 7.77 -14.94 -1.64
C ASP A 180 8.01 -13.43 -1.53
N ILE A 181 8.82 -13.02 -0.57
CA ILE A 181 9.03 -11.63 -0.21
C ILE A 181 10.44 -11.15 -0.58
N ALA A 182 10.54 -9.91 -1.02
CA ALA A 182 11.83 -9.26 -1.24
C ALA A 182 12.49 -8.92 0.11
N CYS A 183 13.51 -9.69 0.50
CA CYS A 183 14.23 -9.50 1.76
C CYS A 183 14.99 -8.18 1.80
N GLU A 184 15.47 -7.69 0.66
CA GLU A 184 16.24 -6.45 0.52
C GLU A 184 15.49 -5.45 -0.36
N PRO A 185 14.65 -4.56 0.22
CA PRO A 185 13.86 -3.60 -0.56
C PRO A 185 14.68 -2.66 -1.44
N ASP A 186 15.94 -2.37 -1.09
CA ASP A 186 16.84 -1.54 -1.89
C ASP A 186 17.22 -2.16 -3.25
N LYS A 187 17.08 -3.49 -3.38
CA LYS A 187 17.33 -4.21 -4.64
C LYS A 187 16.16 -4.16 -5.60
N LEU A 188 14.97 -3.79 -5.12
CA LEU A 188 13.84 -3.60 -6.00
C LEU A 188 14.03 -2.33 -6.85
N PRO A 189 13.64 -2.34 -8.12
CA PRO A 189 13.60 -1.13 -8.92
C PRO A 189 12.59 -0.14 -8.32
N PHE A 190 12.84 1.16 -8.47
CA PHE A 190 11.87 2.17 -8.08
C PHE A 190 10.56 1.98 -8.85
N PRO A 191 9.40 2.26 -8.23
CA PRO A 191 8.12 2.03 -8.87
C PRO A 191 7.95 2.93 -10.10
N TYR A 192 7.35 2.40 -11.15
CA TYR A 192 6.97 3.18 -12.33
C TYR A 192 5.90 4.20 -11.96
N ARG A 193 6.27 5.47 -12.06
CA ARG A 193 5.45 6.63 -11.65
C ARG A 193 4.55 7.09 -12.80
N TYR A 194 3.63 6.21 -13.24
CA TYR A 194 2.80 6.44 -14.43
C TYR A 194 1.81 7.62 -14.29
N LEU A 195 1.45 8.02 -13.08
CA LEU A 195 0.60 9.18 -12.83
C LEU A 195 1.39 10.48 -12.58
N LEU A 196 2.71 10.43 -12.44
CA LEU A 196 3.54 11.59 -12.14
C LEU A 196 3.34 12.77 -13.11
N PRO A 197 3.10 12.58 -14.43
CA PRO A 197 2.79 13.68 -15.34
C PRO A 197 1.48 14.42 -15.08
N TYR A 198 0.57 13.84 -14.28
CA TYR A 198 -0.72 14.44 -13.91
C TYR A 198 -0.72 15.07 -12.52
N GLN A 199 0.36 14.91 -11.77
CA GLN A 199 0.52 15.40 -10.41
C GLN A 199 1.06 16.83 -10.40
N ASP A 200 0.69 17.58 -9.38
CA ASP A 200 1.05 18.99 -9.17
C ASP A 200 1.54 19.24 -7.72
N GLU A 201 1.67 20.49 -7.34
CA GLU A 201 2.11 20.89 -6.00
C GLU A 201 1.15 20.49 -4.86
N ASN A 202 -0.10 20.17 -5.17
CA ASN A 202 -1.10 19.74 -4.18
C ASN A 202 -1.19 18.20 -4.09
N SER A 203 -0.56 17.49 -5.02
CA SER A 203 -0.58 16.03 -5.08
C SER A 203 0.35 15.43 -4.04
N GLU A 204 -0.11 14.39 -3.32
CA GLU A 204 0.73 13.59 -2.43
C GLU A 204 1.39 12.45 -3.21
N ILE A 205 2.72 12.40 -3.17
CA ILE A 205 3.52 11.33 -3.75
C ILE A 205 3.80 10.29 -2.67
N LEU A 206 3.37 9.07 -2.90
CA LEU A 206 3.60 7.99 -1.95
C LEU A 206 5.05 7.50 -2.03
N ILE A 207 5.69 7.41 -0.89
CA ILE A 207 7.04 6.84 -0.72
C ILE A 207 6.96 5.69 0.26
N GLU A 208 7.57 4.58 -0.09
CA GLU A 208 7.73 3.44 0.80
C GLU A 208 9.16 3.46 1.34
N GLY A 209 9.33 3.69 2.63
CA GLY A 209 10.64 3.65 3.29
C GLY A 209 10.90 2.32 3.98
N SER A 210 9.86 1.56 4.29
CA SER A 210 9.94 0.21 4.87
C SER A 210 8.70 -0.60 4.56
N ARG A 211 8.83 -1.92 4.65
CA ARG A 211 7.74 -2.90 4.49
C ARG A 211 7.55 -3.71 5.76
N GLY A 212 6.30 -3.92 6.12
CA GLY A 212 5.95 -4.73 7.28
C GLY A 212 5.94 -3.95 8.59
N CYS A 213 5.88 -4.69 9.70
CA CYS A 213 5.83 -4.14 11.05
C CYS A 213 6.30 -5.20 12.06
N VAL A 214 7.01 -4.79 13.10
CA VAL A 214 7.46 -5.69 14.18
C VAL A 214 6.34 -6.06 15.17
N PHE A 215 5.23 -5.34 15.15
CA PHE A 215 4.13 -5.53 16.09
C PHE A 215 3.05 -6.48 15.56
N TRP A 216 2.23 -7.02 16.47
CA TRP A 216 1.19 -8.02 16.22
C TRP A 216 -0.17 -7.53 16.70
N CYS A 217 -0.57 -6.32 16.29
CA CYS A 217 -1.89 -5.80 16.62
C CYS A 217 -2.98 -6.68 15.99
N THR A 218 -3.98 -7.09 16.79
CA THR A 218 -5.00 -8.08 16.37
C THR A 218 -5.92 -7.58 15.26
N PHE A 219 -6.06 -6.27 15.10
CA PHE A 219 -6.88 -5.63 14.07
C PHE A 219 -6.13 -5.35 12.77
N CYS A 220 -4.79 -5.54 12.76
CA CYS A 220 -3.97 -5.08 11.65
C CYS A 220 -3.77 -6.16 10.59
N ALA A 221 -4.04 -5.81 9.34
CA ALA A 221 -3.90 -6.71 8.20
C ALA A 221 -2.44 -7.03 7.78
N ILE A 222 -1.45 -6.27 8.27
CA ILE A 222 -0.05 -6.40 7.81
C ILE A 222 0.50 -7.79 8.08
N ARG A 223 0.27 -8.34 9.28
CA ARG A 223 0.80 -9.66 9.62
C ARG A 223 0.13 -10.80 8.85
N PRO A 224 -1.20 -10.90 8.78
CA PRO A 224 -1.86 -11.88 7.91
C PRO A 224 -1.45 -11.73 6.44
N PHE A 225 -1.24 -10.52 5.96
CA PHE A 225 -0.78 -10.26 4.59
C PHE A 225 0.63 -10.81 4.35
N LEU A 226 1.58 -10.55 5.24
CA LEU A 226 2.96 -11.04 5.13
C LEU A 226 3.09 -12.55 5.36
N GLY A 227 2.16 -13.16 6.10
CA GLY A 227 2.19 -14.58 6.47
C GLY A 227 2.89 -14.87 7.79
N LYS A 228 2.65 -16.08 8.32
CA LYS A 228 3.07 -16.49 9.67
C LYS A 228 4.58 -16.68 9.83
N PHE A 229 5.29 -16.99 8.75
CA PHE A 229 6.68 -17.46 8.78
C PHE A 229 7.72 -16.41 8.40
N VAL A 230 7.33 -15.13 8.33
CA VAL A 230 8.28 -14.05 8.01
C VAL A 230 9.02 -13.64 9.27
N HIS A 231 10.27 -14.11 9.43
CA HIS A 231 11.13 -13.75 10.55
C HIS A 231 11.49 -12.26 10.54
N ASP A 232 11.85 -11.71 9.37
CA ASP A 232 12.14 -10.29 9.19
C ASP A 232 10.90 -9.53 8.74
N SER A 233 9.98 -9.36 9.69
CA SER A 233 8.68 -8.76 9.44
C SER A 233 8.74 -7.24 9.20
N TRP A 234 9.87 -6.59 9.41
CA TRP A 234 10.10 -5.18 9.13
C TRP A 234 11.41 -5.02 8.34
N ARG A 235 11.31 -4.69 7.08
CA ARG A 235 12.42 -4.55 6.14
C ARG A 235 12.51 -3.12 5.68
N ILE A 236 13.66 -2.49 5.89
CA ILE A 236 13.87 -1.07 5.66
C ILE A 236 14.65 -0.82 4.38
N ARG A 237 14.31 0.24 3.68
CA ARG A 237 15.16 0.83 2.63
C ARG A 237 16.20 1.75 3.25
N SER A 238 17.36 1.84 2.65
CA SER A 238 18.38 2.78 3.09
C SER A 238 17.93 4.25 2.88
N ALA A 239 18.49 5.13 3.69
CA ALA A 239 18.21 6.57 3.57
C ALA A 239 18.62 7.12 2.19
N GLU A 240 19.71 6.62 1.63
CA GLU A 240 20.23 6.98 0.31
C GLU A 240 19.29 6.52 -0.80
N ASN A 241 18.77 5.31 -0.71
CA ASN A 241 17.85 4.75 -1.69
C ASN A 241 16.55 5.56 -1.72
N ILE A 242 15.97 5.90 -0.57
CA ILE A 242 14.78 6.75 -0.45
C ILE A 242 15.05 8.14 -1.05
N LEU A 243 16.18 8.76 -0.69
CA LEU A 243 16.54 10.08 -1.19
C LEU A 243 16.75 10.09 -2.70
N LYS A 244 17.36 9.05 -3.25
CA LYS A 244 17.56 8.90 -4.71
C LYS A 244 16.21 8.86 -5.44
N GLU A 245 15.24 8.13 -4.92
CA GLU A 245 13.90 8.07 -5.50
C GLU A 245 13.20 9.44 -5.46
N ILE A 246 13.20 10.14 -4.32
CA ILE A 246 12.62 11.48 -4.19
C ILE A 246 13.25 12.45 -5.19
N LYS A 247 14.58 12.46 -5.31
CA LYS A 247 15.30 13.30 -6.28
C LYS A 247 14.93 12.98 -7.73
N GLN A 248 14.79 11.70 -8.06
CA GLN A 248 14.37 11.27 -9.39
C GLN A 248 12.94 11.75 -9.71
N ILE A 249 12.02 11.63 -8.75
CA ILE A 249 10.65 12.13 -8.90
C ILE A 249 10.64 13.65 -9.14
N MET A 250 11.37 14.41 -8.32
CA MET A 250 11.47 15.87 -8.44
C MET A 250 12.16 16.31 -9.74
N ALA A 251 13.10 15.53 -10.26
CA ALA A 251 13.74 15.80 -11.54
C ALA A 251 12.77 15.61 -12.73
N ILE A 252 11.88 14.60 -12.64
CA ILE A 252 10.86 14.33 -13.67
C ILE A 252 9.72 15.35 -13.60
N ASN A 253 9.26 15.69 -12.38
CA ASN A 253 8.19 16.65 -12.16
C ASN A 253 8.56 17.64 -11.01
N PRO A 254 9.16 18.78 -11.33
CA PRO A 254 9.59 19.77 -10.31
C PRO A 254 8.44 20.44 -9.54
N LYS A 255 7.19 20.28 -9.96
CA LYS A 255 6.02 20.84 -9.29
C LYS A 255 5.65 20.08 -8.02
N VAL A 256 5.97 18.78 -7.95
CA VAL A 256 5.62 17.97 -6.77
C VAL A 256 6.53 18.30 -5.60
N LYS A 257 5.93 18.45 -4.42
CA LYS A 257 6.62 18.83 -3.18
C LYS A 257 6.18 18.03 -1.98
N ASN A 258 5.01 17.36 -2.04
CA ASN A 258 4.43 16.66 -0.92
C ASN A 258 4.71 15.15 -1.05
N PHE A 259 5.43 14.60 -0.09
CA PHE A 259 5.79 13.19 -0.03
C PHE A 259 5.15 12.56 1.22
N ARG A 260 4.36 11.51 1.01
CA ARG A 260 3.75 10.75 2.10
C ARG A 260 4.43 9.39 2.20
N PHE A 261 5.07 9.15 3.32
CA PHE A 261 5.63 7.85 3.68
C PHE A 261 4.50 6.94 4.16
N ILE A 262 4.40 5.78 3.51
CA ILE A 262 3.35 4.77 3.80
C ILE A 262 3.85 3.64 4.70
N ASP A 263 4.95 3.87 5.37
CA ASP A 263 5.51 2.97 6.37
C ASP A 263 4.53 2.80 7.54
N SER A 264 4.41 1.60 8.09
CA SER A 264 3.62 1.38 9.31
C SER A 264 4.18 2.13 10.53
N ASP A 265 5.48 2.42 10.50
CA ASP A 265 6.22 3.23 11.46
C ASP A 265 7.56 3.64 10.81
N PHE A 266 7.67 4.87 10.33
CA PHE A 266 8.87 5.35 9.64
C PHE A 266 10.08 5.40 10.55
N ILE A 267 9.90 5.84 11.80
CA ILE A 267 10.98 5.91 12.79
C ILE A 267 11.39 4.50 13.21
N GLY A 268 10.41 3.61 13.36
CA GLY A 268 10.58 2.23 13.81
C GLY A 268 10.85 2.10 15.31
N PRO A 269 10.86 0.87 15.82
CA PRO A 269 11.16 0.63 17.22
C PRO A 269 12.62 0.95 17.50
N LEU A 270 12.87 1.78 18.49
CA LEU A 270 14.19 2.07 19.04
C LEU A 270 15.15 2.75 18.04
N HIS A 271 14.97 4.04 17.81
CA HIS A 271 15.95 4.97 17.21
C HIS A 271 16.64 4.43 15.95
N SER A 272 15.89 4.31 14.88
CA SER A 272 16.44 3.85 13.60
C SER A 272 17.55 4.79 13.12
N GLU A 273 18.79 4.33 13.07
CA GLU A 273 19.91 5.04 12.46
C GLU A 273 19.58 5.51 11.04
N ARG A 274 18.77 4.72 10.33
CA ARG A 274 18.24 5.06 9.01
C ARG A 274 17.45 6.38 9.03
N ALA A 275 16.57 6.60 10.02
CA ALA A 275 15.76 7.81 10.10
C ALA A 275 16.60 9.05 10.40
N TRP A 276 17.61 8.92 11.27
CA TRP A 276 18.61 9.97 11.52
C TRP A 276 19.41 10.31 10.26
N LYS A 277 19.91 9.29 9.58
CA LYS A 277 20.67 9.45 8.34
C LYS A 277 19.82 10.12 7.27
N PHE A 278 18.57 9.67 7.11
CA PHE A 278 17.62 10.29 6.18
C PHE A 278 17.38 11.75 6.50
N ALA A 279 17.13 12.11 7.77
CA ALA A 279 16.91 13.49 8.18
C ALA A 279 18.08 14.41 7.78
N LYS A 280 19.31 13.97 8.06
CA LYS A 280 20.54 14.71 7.70
C LYS A 280 20.71 14.87 6.20
N LEU A 281 20.56 13.78 5.45
CA LEU A 281 20.69 13.82 3.99
C LEU A 281 19.59 14.67 3.34
N ALA A 282 18.34 14.55 3.81
CA ALA A 282 17.22 15.33 3.30
C ALA A 282 17.43 16.83 3.52
N GLN A 283 17.90 17.28 4.70
CA GLN A 283 18.23 18.68 4.97
C GLN A 283 19.27 19.23 3.99
N GLN A 284 20.29 18.42 3.67
CA GLN A 284 21.39 18.84 2.80
C GLN A 284 20.98 18.89 1.32
N GLN A 285 20.13 17.97 0.88
CA GLN A 285 19.94 17.66 -0.54
C GLN A 285 18.54 17.93 -1.08
N LEU A 286 17.53 18.08 -0.21
CA LEU A 286 16.17 18.41 -0.62
C LEU A 286 15.84 19.86 -0.23
N LYS A 287 15.13 20.56 -1.13
CA LYS A 287 14.65 21.93 -0.88
C LYS A 287 13.17 22.00 -1.13
N ASN A 288 12.46 22.73 -0.27
CA ASN A 288 11.01 22.99 -0.43
C ASN A 288 10.17 21.71 -0.54
N VAL A 289 10.53 20.67 0.22
CA VAL A 289 9.75 19.45 0.31
C VAL A 289 8.92 19.43 1.60
N PHE A 290 7.78 18.79 1.53
CA PHE A 290 6.89 18.55 2.66
C PHE A 290 6.70 17.05 2.83
N MET A 291 6.87 16.57 4.04
CA MET A 291 6.79 15.15 4.33
C MET A 291 5.68 14.86 5.34
N HIS A 292 4.92 13.80 5.07
CA HIS A 292 3.98 13.19 6.00
C HIS A 292 4.50 11.79 6.32
N MET A 293 4.54 11.43 7.59
CA MET A 293 5.03 10.12 8.04
C MET A 293 4.02 9.48 8.98
N GLU A 294 4.01 8.15 9.03
CA GLU A 294 3.24 7.41 10.00
C GLU A 294 4.14 6.95 11.15
N GLY A 295 3.62 6.92 12.36
CA GLY A 295 4.38 6.52 13.53
C GLY A 295 3.51 6.00 14.67
N ARG A 296 4.12 5.15 15.49
CA ARG A 296 3.53 4.66 16.73
C ARG A 296 3.88 5.60 17.89
N ALA A 297 3.03 5.59 18.93
CA ALA A 297 3.26 6.44 20.10
C ALA A 297 4.65 6.23 20.72
N ILE A 298 5.06 4.97 20.88
CA ILE A 298 6.37 4.64 21.47
C ILE A 298 7.55 5.19 20.64
N SER A 299 7.44 5.18 19.31
CA SER A 299 8.48 5.72 18.42
C SER A 299 8.52 7.25 18.47
N ILE A 300 7.35 7.89 18.52
CA ILE A 300 7.23 9.36 18.57
C ILE A 300 7.70 9.92 19.91
N MET A 301 7.21 9.36 21.05
CA MET A 301 7.52 9.89 22.37
C MET A 301 9.01 9.82 22.74
N ASN A 302 9.72 8.84 22.17
CA ASN A 302 11.14 8.61 22.45
C ASN A 302 12.09 9.25 21.42
N SER A 303 11.57 10.03 20.46
CA SER A 303 12.36 10.52 19.33
C SER A 303 12.24 12.05 19.14
N GLU A 304 12.16 12.81 20.23
CA GLU A 304 11.96 14.27 20.16
C GLU A 304 13.06 14.95 19.32
N ASP A 305 14.34 14.63 19.56
CA ASP A 305 15.46 15.20 18.83
C ASP A 305 15.45 14.82 17.34
N LEU A 306 15.13 13.55 17.04
CA LEU A 306 14.97 13.10 15.66
C LEU A 306 13.83 13.79 14.95
N LEU A 307 12.69 13.99 15.63
CA LEU A 307 11.55 14.71 15.07
C LEU A 307 11.88 16.17 14.76
N LEU A 308 12.73 16.83 15.58
CA LEU A 308 13.26 18.15 15.27
C LEU A 308 14.10 18.15 13.99
N GLU A 309 14.99 17.17 13.83
CA GLU A 309 15.79 17.06 12.61
C GLU A 309 14.93 16.73 11.38
N LEU A 310 13.96 15.84 11.51
CA LEU A 310 12.98 15.56 10.45
C LEU A 310 12.15 16.80 10.11
N LYS A 311 11.76 17.60 11.10
CA LYS A 311 11.05 18.87 10.88
C LYS A 311 11.89 19.86 10.07
N LYS A 312 13.19 20.01 10.38
CA LYS A 312 14.13 20.81 9.57
C LYS A 312 14.25 20.27 8.15
N ALA A 313 14.16 18.96 7.97
CA ALA A 313 14.18 18.29 6.67
C ALA A 313 12.86 18.44 5.87
N GLY A 314 11.79 18.96 6.49
CA GLY A 314 10.50 19.19 5.84
C GLY A 314 9.34 18.36 6.38
N LEU A 315 9.50 17.63 7.49
CA LEU A 315 8.36 16.95 8.14
C LEU A 315 7.31 17.99 8.61
N ARG A 316 6.10 17.83 8.09
CA ARG A 316 4.96 18.73 8.40
C ARG A 316 3.88 18.05 9.21
N ARG A 317 3.66 16.74 8.95
CA ARG A 317 2.57 16.00 9.57
C ARG A 317 2.99 14.60 9.94
N VAL A 318 2.46 14.12 11.06
CA VAL A 318 2.55 12.74 11.50
C VAL A 318 1.15 12.13 11.58
N TYR A 319 0.97 10.91 11.04
CA TYR A 319 -0.20 10.10 11.36
C TYR A 319 0.16 9.21 12.55
N LEU A 320 -0.52 9.42 13.68
CA LEU A 320 -0.25 8.73 14.94
C LEU A 320 -1.30 7.65 15.18
N GLY A 321 -0.87 6.41 15.33
CA GLY A 321 -1.75 5.30 15.71
C GLY A 321 -2.06 5.34 17.21
N VAL A 322 -3.11 6.07 17.62
CA VAL A 322 -3.62 6.13 19.01
C VAL A 322 -4.52 4.94 19.31
N GLU A 323 -5.43 4.63 18.44
CA GLU A 323 -6.43 3.56 18.36
C GLU A 323 -7.50 3.62 19.46
N SER A 324 -7.16 3.78 20.76
CA SER A 324 -8.12 3.86 21.85
C SER A 324 -7.60 4.70 23.02
N GLY A 325 -8.53 5.27 23.78
CA GLY A 325 -8.29 5.89 25.08
C GLY A 325 -8.47 4.91 26.23
N SER A 326 -8.93 3.69 25.98
CA SER A 326 -9.07 2.63 27.00
C SER A 326 -7.87 1.70 26.98
N GLN A 327 -7.21 1.55 28.16
CA GLN A 327 -6.08 0.60 28.28
C GLN A 327 -6.55 -0.83 28.05
N ARG A 328 -7.72 -1.19 28.56
CA ARG A 328 -8.31 -2.52 28.36
C ARG A 328 -8.46 -2.86 26.87
N ILE A 329 -8.92 -1.90 26.07
CA ILE A 329 -9.07 -2.08 24.62
C ILE A 329 -7.71 -2.14 23.93
N LEU A 330 -6.75 -1.30 24.29
CA LEU A 330 -5.38 -1.37 23.76
C LEU A 330 -4.74 -2.74 24.01
N ASP A 331 -4.97 -3.32 25.19
CA ASP A 331 -4.47 -4.66 25.54
C ASP A 331 -5.16 -5.76 24.72
N LYS A 332 -6.50 -5.70 24.55
CA LYS A 332 -7.26 -6.61 23.69
C LYS A 332 -6.81 -6.55 22.24
N MET A 333 -6.46 -5.37 21.77
CA MET A 333 -5.91 -5.15 20.44
C MET A 333 -4.43 -5.59 20.32
N ASN A 334 -3.79 -6.02 21.40
CA ASN A 334 -2.35 -6.27 21.45
C ASN A 334 -1.54 -5.10 20.85
N LYS A 335 -1.98 -3.86 21.15
CA LYS A 335 -1.36 -2.65 20.60
C LYS A 335 0.03 -2.42 21.18
N ARG A 336 0.31 -2.97 22.38
CA ARG A 336 1.57 -2.80 23.11
C ARG A 336 1.95 -1.32 23.24
N THR A 337 1.00 -0.54 23.70
CA THR A 337 1.09 0.90 23.95
C THR A 337 0.13 1.22 25.09
N THR A 338 0.54 2.08 26.00
CA THR A 338 -0.33 2.57 27.08
C THR A 338 -1.02 3.87 26.69
N VAL A 339 -2.12 4.18 27.40
CA VAL A 339 -2.83 5.47 27.26
C VAL A 339 -1.90 6.64 27.55
N GLU A 340 -1.01 6.51 28.56
CA GLU A 340 -0.06 7.55 28.91
C GLU A 340 1.04 7.73 27.84
N GLU A 341 1.50 6.65 27.18
CA GLU A 341 2.41 6.76 26.05
C GLU A 341 1.76 7.47 24.86
N ASN A 342 0.48 7.21 24.59
CA ASN A 342 -0.28 7.95 23.59
C ASN A 342 -0.34 9.46 23.91
N LYS A 343 -0.60 9.83 25.15
CA LYS A 343 -0.63 11.22 25.60
C LYS A 343 0.75 11.88 25.43
N ARG A 344 1.82 11.22 25.89
CA ARG A 344 3.19 11.73 25.75
C ARG A 344 3.56 11.97 24.29
N ALA A 345 3.21 11.04 23.39
CA ALA A 345 3.45 11.21 21.94
C ALA A 345 2.72 12.43 21.39
N ILE A 346 1.46 12.63 21.80
CA ILE A 346 0.66 13.80 21.42
C ILE A 346 1.32 15.11 21.94
N ASP A 347 1.80 15.10 23.18
CA ASP A 347 2.45 16.27 23.79
C ASP A 347 3.76 16.63 23.11
N VAL A 348 4.56 15.63 22.72
CA VAL A 348 5.78 15.84 21.94
C VAL A 348 5.43 16.50 20.60
N LEU A 349 4.45 16.02 19.87
CA LEU A 349 4.04 16.61 18.59
C LEU A 349 3.52 18.06 18.76
N LYS A 350 2.71 18.30 19.82
CA LYS A 350 2.24 19.64 20.17
C LYS A 350 3.41 20.59 20.52
N LYS A 351 4.32 20.14 21.40
CA LYS A 351 5.52 20.87 21.81
C LYS A 351 6.39 21.27 20.63
N LEU A 352 6.58 20.33 19.70
CA LEU A 352 7.39 20.55 18.50
C LEU A 352 6.65 21.33 17.41
N ASN A 353 5.37 21.65 17.60
CA ASN A 353 4.52 22.25 16.59
C ASN A 353 4.58 21.47 15.25
N ILE A 354 4.43 20.14 15.32
CA ILE A 354 4.27 19.24 14.18
C ILE A 354 2.78 18.91 14.09
N ASP A 355 2.16 19.16 12.93
CA ASP A 355 0.76 18.81 12.74
C ASP A 355 0.59 17.28 12.79
N PHE A 356 -0.56 16.81 13.28
CA PHE A 356 -0.83 15.37 13.31
C PHE A 356 -2.29 15.06 13.05
N SER A 357 -2.48 13.93 12.43
CA SER A 357 -3.73 13.20 12.38
C SER A 357 -3.56 11.88 13.13
N TYR A 358 -4.65 11.21 13.45
CA TYR A 358 -4.56 9.99 14.28
C TYR A 358 -5.53 8.91 13.81
N GLY A 359 -5.11 7.65 13.96
CA GLY A 359 -5.98 6.48 13.90
C GLY A 359 -6.71 6.33 15.22
N PHE A 360 -8.02 6.06 15.18
CA PHE A 360 -8.84 5.88 16.37
C PHE A 360 -10.02 4.94 16.11
N ILE A 361 -10.15 3.93 16.94
CA ILE A 361 -11.21 2.92 16.86
C ILE A 361 -12.16 3.16 18.04
N MET A 362 -13.28 3.81 17.77
CA MET A 362 -14.22 4.23 18.81
C MET A 362 -14.90 3.06 19.50
N VAL A 363 -15.28 2.04 18.72
CA VAL A 363 -16.03 0.87 19.20
C VAL A 363 -15.40 -0.38 18.60
N THR A 364 -15.25 -1.40 19.42
CA THR A 364 -14.80 -2.74 19.05
C THR A 364 -15.82 -3.78 19.50
N PRO A 365 -15.77 -5.04 19.06
CA PRO A 365 -16.63 -6.10 19.58
C PRO A 365 -16.49 -6.36 21.08
N TRP A 366 -15.45 -5.84 21.72
CA TRP A 366 -15.16 -6.00 23.15
C TRP A 366 -15.44 -4.75 23.97
N SER A 367 -15.93 -3.66 23.33
CA SER A 367 -16.13 -2.37 24.02
C SER A 367 -17.31 -2.43 25.00
N GLU A 368 -17.12 -1.83 26.16
CA GLU A 368 -18.09 -1.57 27.22
C GLU A 368 -18.28 -0.06 27.38
N ASP A 369 -19.25 0.38 28.17
CA ASP A 369 -19.59 1.81 28.32
C ASP A 369 -18.42 2.63 28.91
N GLU A 370 -17.65 2.03 29.80
CA GLU A 370 -16.45 2.63 30.38
C GLU A 370 -15.40 2.92 29.32
N ASP A 371 -15.18 2.00 28.36
CA ASP A 371 -14.23 2.19 27.28
C ASP A 371 -14.64 3.34 26.36
N ILE A 372 -15.94 3.48 26.09
CA ILE A 372 -16.47 4.60 25.31
C ILE A 372 -16.22 5.93 26.03
N THR A 373 -16.42 5.94 27.35
CA THR A 373 -16.15 7.13 28.20
C THR A 373 -14.68 7.50 28.16
N GLU A 374 -13.77 6.53 28.30
CA GLU A 374 -12.32 6.73 28.22
C GLU A 374 -11.89 7.19 26.81
N ASN A 375 -12.50 6.64 25.76
CA ASN A 375 -12.29 7.08 24.38
C ASN A 375 -12.69 8.53 24.19
N ILE A 376 -13.84 8.96 24.73
CA ILE A 376 -14.27 10.36 24.67
C ILE A 376 -13.29 11.27 25.43
N ALA A 377 -12.80 10.84 26.60
CA ALA A 377 -11.80 11.59 27.35
C ALA A 377 -10.49 11.78 26.55
N MET A 378 -10.02 10.73 25.87
CA MET A 378 -8.84 10.79 25.01
C MET A 378 -9.06 11.76 23.82
N LEU A 379 -10.22 11.71 23.17
CA LEU A 379 -10.54 12.63 22.07
C LEU A 379 -10.57 14.09 22.55
N LYS A 380 -11.09 14.37 23.75
CA LYS A 380 -11.03 15.70 24.38
C LYS A 380 -9.57 16.13 24.64
N TYR A 381 -8.72 15.21 25.13
CA TYR A 381 -7.29 15.47 25.35
C TYR A 381 -6.55 15.81 24.06
N ILE A 382 -6.82 15.12 22.98
CA ILE A 382 -6.28 15.41 21.66
C ILE A 382 -6.66 16.83 21.22
N GLY A 383 -7.91 17.25 21.49
CA GLY A 383 -8.41 18.60 21.20
C GLY A 383 -8.70 18.89 19.73
N LYS A 384 -8.42 17.95 18.84
CA LYS A 384 -8.69 18.04 17.38
C LYS A 384 -9.73 16.97 17.01
N ILE A 385 -11.02 17.30 17.13
CA ILE A 385 -12.08 16.39 16.72
C ILE A 385 -12.22 16.48 15.19
N GLN A 386 -11.67 15.53 14.47
CA GLN A 386 -11.88 15.41 13.03
C GLN A 386 -13.15 14.59 12.75
N MET A 387 -14.30 15.25 12.78
CA MET A 387 -15.63 14.64 12.59
C MET A 387 -15.72 13.76 11.34
N ASN A 388 -14.99 14.05 10.28
CA ASN A 388 -15.03 13.32 9.02
C ASN A 388 -14.38 11.92 9.06
N LYS A 389 -13.72 11.56 10.17
CA LYS A 389 -13.05 10.25 10.33
C LYS A 389 -13.75 9.30 11.31
N PHE A 390 -14.81 9.71 11.98
CA PHE A 390 -15.53 8.88 12.94
C PHE A 390 -16.21 7.64 12.34
N PHE A 391 -16.46 7.62 11.02
CA PHE A 391 -17.20 6.54 10.35
C PHE A 391 -16.32 5.45 9.71
N HIS A 392 -15.00 5.52 9.84
CA HIS A 392 -14.12 4.59 9.11
C HIS A 392 -13.59 3.42 9.94
N TYR A 393 -13.94 3.30 11.20
CA TYR A 393 -13.33 2.33 12.12
C TYR A 393 -14.35 1.52 12.90
N ILE A 394 -15.27 0.89 12.18
CA ILE A 394 -15.98 -0.27 12.71
C ILE A 394 -15.16 -1.48 12.24
N LEU A 395 -14.52 -2.17 13.19
CA LEU A 395 -13.93 -3.48 12.94
C LEU A 395 -15.09 -4.46 12.70
N TYR A 396 -15.13 -5.05 11.51
CA TYR A 396 -16.02 -6.15 11.20
C TYR A 396 -15.40 -7.46 11.67
#